data_2652c9dbab2bd77559f64adb49d880a8
#
_entry.id   2652c9dbab2bd77559f64adb49d880a8
#
_cell.length_a   1.000
_cell.length_b   1.000
_cell.length_c   1.000
_cell.angle_alpha   90.00
_cell.angle_beta   90.00
_cell.angle_gamma   90.00
#
_symmetry.space_group_name_H-M   'P 1'
#
loop_
_entity.id
_entity.type
_entity.pdbx_description
1 polymer ?
#
loop_
_entity_poly.entity_id
_entity_poly.type
_entity_poly.pdbx_seq_one_letter_code
_entity_poly.pdbx_strand_id
1 'polypeptide(L)'
;MLAGCSSSSPKGGSTTVPPLNTAASGSSASASATTSAEPSASPGVSSAASTGPVTPESMSDPDLGYTVVSIPENLDPTQTEVLRAYFAYERATWRLWFRNEGLDTMDTVATGQLLTEIKHNAAKTNGQLSRPPVRISVSEVSASEDGNGYAIAACLDKTQMTTVDAQGNDNTNPKIQIYKPIIAFMTQGTDGTWRASQEDSGTPNTCSVN
;
A
#
# COMPACT_ATOMS: atom_id res chain seq x y z
N MET A 1 20.98 38.42 -31.07
CA MET A 1 19.82 38.76 -31.90
C MET A 1 18.58 38.39 -31.11
N LEU A 2 17.81 39.42 -30.79
CA LEU A 2 16.54 39.38 -30.07
C LEU A 2 15.39 39.06 -31.01
N ALA A 3 14.39 38.30 -30.59
CA ALA A 3 12.98 38.41 -30.92
C ALA A 3 12.28 37.22 -30.25
N GLY A 4 11.22 37.29 -29.45
CA GLY A 4 10.16 38.27 -29.34
C GLY A 4 8.85 37.51 -29.20
N CYS A 5 8.20 37.63 -28.02
CA CYS A 5 6.76 37.60 -27.70
C CYS A 5 5.77 36.88 -28.58
N SER A 6 4.88 36.08 -27.96
CA SER A 6 3.44 36.43 -28.02
C SER A 6 2.62 35.60 -27.03
N SER A 7 2.02 36.30 -26.10
CA SER A 7 0.90 35.90 -25.26
C SER A 7 -0.41 35.87 -26.07
N SER A 8 -1.23 34.86 -25.86
CA SER A 8 -2.68 34.95 -26.17
C SER A 8 -3.48 34.16 -25.13
N SER A 9 -4.17 34.92 -24.30
CA SER A 9 -5.28 34.45 -23.47
C SER A 9 -6.52 34.17 -24.32
N PRO A 10 -7.32 33.18 -24.03
CA PRO A 10 -8.72 33.19 -24.42
C PRO A 10 -9.64 33.53 -23.23
N LYS A 11 -10.54 34.42 -23.57
CA LYS A 11 -11.67 34.95 -22.83
C LYS A 11 -12.61 33.88 -22.27
N GLY A 12 -13.28 34.30 -21.19
CA GLY A 12 -14.31 33.61 -20.44
C GLY A 12 -15.49 33.09 -21.24
N GLY A 13 -16.05 32.02 -20.71
CA GLY A 13 -17.37 31.48 -21.04
C GLY A 13 -18.12 31.22 -19.76
N SER A 14 -19.08 32.11 -19.48
CA SER A 14 -20.15 31.97 -18.49
C SER A 14 -21.02 30.77 -18.86
N THR A 15 -21.22 29.84 -17.95
CA THR A 15 -22.30 28.86 -18.05
C THR A 15 -23.18 28.91 -16.82
N THR A 16 -24.38 29.34 -17.10
CA THR A 16 -25.59 29.49 -16.29
C THR A 16 -25.97 28.17 -15.61
N VAL A 17 -26.25 28.25 -14.32
CA VAL A 17 -26.84 27.19 -13.50
C VAL A 17 -28.34 27.19 -13.68
N PRO A 18 -29.03 26.08 -13.95
CA PRO A 18 -30.49 26.02 -13.90
C PRO A 18 -31.02 25.79 -12.47
N PRO A 19 -32.21 26.25 -12.12
CA PRO A 19 -32.71 26.28 -10.75
C PRO A 19 -33.30 24.95 -10.29
N LEU A 20 -33.17 24.71 -8.98
CA LEU A 20 -33.86 23.67 -8.21
C LEU A 20 -35.39 23.84 -8.33
N ASN A 21 -36.06 22.76 -8.65
CA ASN A 21 -37.51 22.66 -8.54
C ASN A 21 -37.88 21.90 -7.28
N THR A 22 -38.57 22.62 -6.37
CA THR A 22 -39.19 22.12 -5.15
C THR A 22 -40.67 21.87 -5.42
N ALA A 23 -41.19 20.68 -5.17
CA ALA A 23 -42.62 20.41 -4.90
C ALA A 23 -42.67 19.00 -4.30
N ALA A 24 -43.02 18.84 -3.06
CA ALA A 24 -44.29 18.92 -2.35
C ALA A 24 -45.00 17.56 -2.26
N SER A 25 -45.03 17.08 -1.03
CA SER A 25 -46.08 16.39 -0.27
C SER A 25 -47.05 15.42 -0.96
N GLY A 26 -47.16 14.22 -0.38
CA GLY A 26 -48.30 13.33 -0.53
C GLY A 26 -48.24 12.17 0.47
N SER A 27 -49.02 12.28 1.55
CA SER A 27 -49.28 11.26 2.54
C SER A 27 -50.18 10.14 2.00
N SER A 28 -50.03 8.91 2.47
CA SER A 28 -51.04 8.06 3.15
C SER A 28 -50.66 6.56 3.10
N ALA A 29 -50.42 6.04 4.25
CA ALA A 29 -51.11 4.99 5.00
C ALA A 29 -51.27 3.59 4.40
N SER A 30 -50.78 2.67 5.20
CA SER A 30 -51.42 1.43 5.69
C SER A 30 -51.14 0.08 5.01
N ALA A 31 -50.71 -0.78 5.87
CA ALA A 31 -51.05 -2.16 6.15
C ALA A 31 -50.04 -3.26 5.80
N SER A 32 -49.48 -3.76 6.87
CA SER A 32 -49.14 -5.13 7.25
C SER A 32 -49.08 -6.25 6.18
N ALA A 33 -47.88 -6.87 6.08
CA ALA A 33 -47.80 -8.33 6.03
C ALA A 33 -46.38 -8.77 6.46
N THR A 34 -46.34 -9.51 7.53
CA THR A 34 -45.25 -10.27 8.12
C THR A 34 -44.79 -11.37 7.16
N THR A 35 -43.51 -11.36 6.76
CA THR A 35 -42.85 -12.61 6.36
C THR A 35 -41.40 -12.52 6.79
N SER A 36 -41.02 -13.28 7.79
CA SER A 36 -39.66 -13.58 8.21
C SER A 36 -38.90 -14.18 7.04
N ALA A 37 -37.89 -13.47 6.59
CA ALA A 37 -36.78 -14.03 5.83
C ALA A 37 -35.50 -13.69 6.61
N GLU A 38 -34.93 -14.74 7.17
CA GLU A 38 -33.62 -14.78 7.82
C GLU A 38 -32.56 -14.31 6.81
N PRO A 39 -31.80 -13.25 7.05
CA PRO A 39 -30.66 -12.93 6.19
C PRO A 39 -29.52 -13.87 6.54
N SER A 40 -29.25 -14.80 5.61
CA SER A 40 -28.01 -15.56 5.57
C SER A 40 -26.85 -14.59 5.57
N ALA A 41 -26.22 -14.39 6.72
CA ALA A 41 -25.01 -13.62 6.87
C ALA A 41 -23.85 -14.38 6.19
N SER A 42 -23.47 -13.94 5.00
CA SER A 42 -22.13 -14.22 4.48
C SER A 42 -21.11 -13.73 5.51
N PRO A 43 -20.13 -14.55 5.90
CA PRO A 43 -19.02 -14.05 6.71
C PRO A 43 -18.19 -13.14 5.84
N GLY A 44 -18.49 -11.83 5.91
CA GLY A 44 -17.54 -10.81 5.49
C GLY A 44 -16.28 -11.00 6.31
N VAL A 45 -15.17 -11.35 5.67
CA VAL A 45 -13.83 -11.27 6.26
C VAL A 45 -13.54 -9.79 6.53
N SER A 46 -14.05 -9.32 7.68
CA SER A 46 -13.59 -8.08 8.28
C SER A 46 -12.15 -8.36 8.68
N SER A 47 -11.18 -7.83 7.94
CA SER A 47 -9.80 -7.71 8.40
C SER A 47 -9.84 -6.82 9.64
N ALA A 48 -10.04 -7.45 10.80
CA ALA A 48 -9.89 -6.78 12.08
C ALA A 48 -8.45 -6.27 12.12
N ALA A 49 -8.29 -4.95 12.11
CA ALA A 49 -7.00 -4.32 12.36
C ALA A 49 -6.46 -4.93 13.67
N SER A 50 -5.32 -5.59 13.60
CA SER A 50 -4.69 -6.21 14.76
C SER A 50 -4.45 -5.13 15.82
N THR A 51 -5.19 -5.17 16.92
CA THR A 51 -5.09 -4.19 18.02
C THR A 51 -3.94 -4.49 18.97
N GLY A 52 -3.17 -5.54 18.71
CA GLY A 52 -2.01 -5.92 19.51
C GLY A 52 -0.83 -4.96 19.39
N PRO A 53 0.18 -5.07 20.27
CA PRO A 53 1.39 -4.26 20.18
C PRO A 53 2.12 -4.49 18.86
N VAL A 54 2.74 -3.43 18.34
CA VAL A 54 3.62 -3.52 17.19
C VAL A 54 5.00 -3.93 17.70
N THR A 55 5.38 -5.18 17.43
CA THR A 55 6.69 -5.74 17.75
C THR A 55 7.26 -6.43 16.52
N PRO A 56 8.58 -6.64 16.42
CA PRO A 56 9.16 -7.39 15.30
C PRO A 56 8.47 -8.73 15.06
N GLU A 57 8.18 -9.49 16.11
CA GLU A 57 7.53 -10.79 16.00
C GLU A 57 6.09 -10.69 15.49
N SER A 58 5.31 -9.71 16.01
CA SER A 58 3.90 -9.52 15.60
C SER A 58 3.75 -9.02 14.17
N MET A 59 4.79 -8.38 13.62
CA MET A 59 4.81 -7.85 12.26
C MET A 59 5.45 -8.82 11.25
N SER A 60 6.15 -9.84 11.71
CA SER A 60 6.71 -10.91 10.87
C SER A 60 5.61 -11.85 10.35
N ASP A 61 5.89 -12.52 9.24
CA ASP A 61 5.08 -13.59 8.65
C ASP A 61 6.00 -14.77 8.28
N PRO A 62 6.24 -15.70 9.23
CA PRO A 62 7.15 -16.83 9.00
C PRO A 62 6.69 -17.75 7.87
N ASP A 63 5.38 -17.92 7.67
CA ASP A 63 4.81 -18.74 6.61
C ASP A 63 5.08 -18.16 5.22
N LEU A 64 5.24 -16.83 5.16
CA LEU A 64 5.65 -16.12 3.96
C LEU A 64 7.17 -16.08 3.80
N GLY A 65 7.94 -16.37 4.85
CA GLY A 65 9.38 -16.16 4.90
C GLY A 65 9.78 -14.68 4.99
N TYR A 66 8.90 -13.88 5.60
CA TYR A 66 9.10 -12.45 5.85
C TYR A 66 9.38 -12.21 7.33
N THR A 67 10.54 -11.63 7.64
CA THR A 67 10.99 -11.42 9.02
C THR A 67 11.27 -9.94 9.28
N VAL A 68 10.59 -9.37 10.26
CA VAL A 68 10.94 -8.06 10.82
C VAL A 68 11.98 -8.27 11.91
N VAL A 69 13.14 -7.63 11.77
CA VAL A 69 14.28 -7.81 12.69
C VAL A 69 14.28 -6.72 13.76
N SER A 70 14.02 -5.48 13.36
CA SER A 70 13.94 -4.36 14.31
C SER A 70 12.96 -3.28 13.84
N ILE A 71 12.43 -2.55 14.81
CA ILE A 71 11.59 -1.38 14.64
C ILE A 71 12.04 -0.27 15.59
N PRO A 72 11.75 1.01 15.31
CA PRO A 72 12.05 2.10 16.24
C PRO A 72 11.32 1.93 17.57
N GLU A 73 11.98 2.33 18.64
CA GLU A 73 11.38 2.43 19.97
C GLU A 73 10.62 3.76 20.14
N ASN A 74 9.72 3.81 21.14
CA ASN A 74 9.03 5.04 21.57
C ASN A 74 8.21 5.74 20.46
N LEU A 75 7.58 4.96 19.58
CA LEU A 75 6.65 5.49 18.59
C LEU A 75 5.42 6.08 19.27
N ASP A 76 4.96 7.23 18.79
CA ASP A 76 3.66 7.78 19.17
C ASP A 76 2.50 6.93 18.59
N PRO A 77 1.25 7.16 19.02
CA PRO A 77 0.10 6.39 18.51
C PRO A 77 -0.05 6.45 16.99
N THR A 78 0.14 7.62 16.37
CA THR A 78 0.01 7.78 14.91
C THR A 78 1.13 7.06 14.17
N GLN A 79 2.38 7.21 14.63
CA GLN A 79 3.52 6.48 14.07
C GLN A 79 3.33 4.95 14.18
N THR A 80 2.74 4.48 15.28
CA THR A 80 2.42 3.07 15.49
C THR A 80 1.38 2.58 14.48
N GLU A 81 0.33 3.36 14.20
CA GLU A 81 -0.69 3.04 13.18
C GLU A 81 -0.10 3.02 11.77
N VAL A 82 0.70 4.03 11.43
CA VAL A 82 1.40 4.12 10.15
C VAL A 82 2.33 2.92 9.93
N LEU A 83 3.13 2.57 10.95
CA LEU A 83 4.03 1.43 10.87
C LEU A 83 3.28 0.11 10.70
N ARG A 84 2.14 -0.05 11.35
CA ARG A 84 1.25 -1.22 11.17
C ARG A 84 0.74 -1.32 9.73
N ALA A 85 0.28 -0.20 9.17
CA ALA A 85 -0.18 -0.14 7.79
C ALA A 85 0.96 -0.43 6.79
N TYR A 86 2.15 0.08 7.05
CA TYR A 86 3.34 -0.21 6.27
C TYR A 86 3.66 -1.72 6.24
N PHE A 87 3.65 -2.39 7.38
CA PHE A 87 3.88 -3.84 7.41
C PHE A 87 2.73 -4.65 6.76
N ALA A 88 1.51 -4.13 6.74
CA ALA A 88 0.43 -4.73 5.96
C ALA A 88 0.72 -4.62 4.45
N TYR A 89 1.20 -3.46 3.98
CA TYR A 89 1.66 -3.24 2.62
C TYR A 89 2.84 -4.17 2.26
N GLU A 90 3.87 -4.25 3.10
CA GLU A 90 5.03 -5.12 2.88
C GLU A 90 4.62 -6.59 2.72
N ARG A 91 3.82 -7.13 3.67
CA ARG A 91 3.35 -8.52 3.58
C ARG A 91 2.50 -8.79 2.34
N ALA A 92 1.62 -7.85 1.95
CA ALA A 92 0.82 -7.99 0.72
C ALA A 92 1.71 -8.01 -0.52
N THR A 93 2.71 -7.12 -0.57
CA THR A 93 3.67 -7.02 -1.66
C THR A 93 4.53 -8.29 -1.77
N TRP A 94 5.05 -8.80 -0.66
CA TRP A 94 5.83 -10.05 -0.67
C TRP A 94 4.96 -11.27 -0.98
N ARG A 95 3.70 -11.32 -0.57
CA ARG A 95 2.76 -12.37 -0.98
C ARG A 95 2.55 -12.36 -2.49
N LEU A 96 2.42 -11.19 -3.08
CA LEU A 96 2.32 -11.04 -4.53
C LEU A 96 3.58 -11.58 -5.24
N TRP A 97 4.77 -11.19 -4.80
CA TRP A 97 6.02 -11.60 -5.44
C TRP A 97 6.42 -13.06 -5.19
N PHE A 98 6.05 -13.63 -4.04
CA PHE A 98 6.40 -15.01 -3.70
C PHE A 98 5.37 -16.04 -4.17
N ARG A 99 4.08 -15.65 -4.24
CA ARG A 99 2.98 -16.58 -4.49
C ARG A 99 2.08 -16.17 -5.66
N ASN A 100 2.27 -14.99 -6.23
CA ASN A 100 1.39 -14.37 -7.23
C ASN A 100 -0.06 -14.23 -6.72
N GLU A 101 -0.23 -13.84 -5.46
CA GLU A 101 -1.51 -13.69 -4.78
C GLU A 101 -1.75 -12.25 -4.32
N GLY A 102 -3.02 -11.81 -4.28
CA GLY A 102 -3.43 -10.55 -3.66
C GLY A 102 -3.31 -9.31 -4.55
N LEU A 103 -3.07 -9.45 -5.86
CA LEU A 103 -3.02 -8.30 -6.77
C LEU A 103 -4.35 -7.55 -6.83
N ASP A 104 -5.47 -8.24 -6.73
CA ASP A 104 -6.84 -7.72 -6.75
C ASP A 104 -7.20 -6.90 -5.50
N THR A 105 -6.52 -7.14 -4.38
CA THR A 105 -6.72 -6.44 -3.11
C THR A 105 -5.60 -5.45 -2.76
N MET A 106 -4.64 -5.25 -3.67
CA MET A 106 -3.48 -4.38 -3.42
C MET A 106 -3.86 -2.91 -3.16
N ASP A 107 -4.99 -2.44 -3.67
CA ASP A 107 -5.55 -1.10 -3.44
C ASP A 107 -5.99 -0.86 -1.99
N THR A 108 -6.12 -1.90 -1.18
CA THR A 108 -6.39 -1.76 0.26
C THR A 108 -5.16 -1.30 1.05
N VAL A 109 -3.95 -1.53 0.54
CA VAL A 109 -2.66 -1.24 1.22
C VAL A 109 -1.75 -0.29 0.45
N ALA A 110 -1.98 -0.10 -0.85
CA ALA A 110 -1.22 0.81 -1.71
C ALA A 110 -2.15 1.74 -2.49
N THR A 111 -1.64 2.90 -2.90
CA THR A 111 -2.41 3.91 -3.65
C THR A 111 -1.51 4.65 -4.66
N GLY A 112 -2.12 5.50 -5.48
CA GLY A 112 -1.40 6.43 -6.37
C GLY A 112 -0.50 5.76 -7.39
N GLN A 113 0.68 6.34 -7.57
CA GLN A 113 1.67 5.88 -8.53
C GLN A 113 2.21 4.49 -8.15
N LEU A 114 2.48 4.26 -6.87
CA LEU A 114 3.01 2.99 -6.37
C LEU A 114 2.08 1.80 -6.72
N LEU A 115 0.77 1.95 -6.52
CA LEU A 115 -0.19 0.92 -6.90
C LEU A 115 -0.16 0.64 -8.41
N THR A 116 -0.03 1.69 -9.22
CA THR A 116 0.07 1.55 -10.68
C THR A 116 1.34 0.81 -11.08
N GLU A 117 2.47 1.12 -10.45
CA GLU A 117 3.75 0.45 -10.70
C GLU A 117 3.73 -1.02 -10.27
N ILE A 118 3.14 -1.34 -9.11
CA ILE A 118 2.98 -2.73 -8.65
C ILE A 118 2.17 -3.54 -9.66
N LYS A 119 1.00 -3.03 -10.10
CA LYS A 119 0.15 -3.70 -11.09
C LYS A 119 0.87 -3.90 -12.44
N HIS A 120 1.59 -2.87 -12.89
CA HIS A 120 2.38 -2.93 -14.11
C HIS A 120 3.52 -3.95 -14.03
N ASN A 121 4.24 -3.98 -12.90
CA ASN A 121 5.32 -4.93 -12.69
C ASN A 121 4.80 -6.36 -12.55
N ALA A 122 3.69 -6.57 -11.85
CA ALA A 122 3.06 -7.89 -11.73
C ALA A 122 2.66 -8.46 -13.10
N ALA A 123 2.13 -7.62 -14.01
CA ALA A 123 1.79 -8.04 -15.36
C ALA A 123 3.00 -8.45 -16.22
N LYS A 124 4.22 -8.06 -15.82
CA LYS A 124 5.48 -8.34 -16.56
C LYS A 124 6.27 -9.53 -16.02
N THR A 125 5.84 -10.13 -14.93
CA THR A 125 6.60 -11.26 -14.31
C THR A 125 6.69 -12.49 -15.19
N ASN A 126 5.75 -12.65 -16.15
CA ASN A 126 5.69 -13.83 -17.05
C ASN A 126 5.74 -15.17 -16.28
N GLY A 127 5.15 -15.21 -15.08
CA GLY A 127 5.16 -16.39 -14.22
C GLY A 127 6.44 -16.56 -13.38
N GLN A 128 7.38 -15.62 -13.46
CA GLN A 128 8.54 -15.61 -12.56
C GLN A 128 8.09 -15.23 -11.15
N LEU A 129 8.63 -15.96 -10.15
CA LEU A 129 8.38 -15.73 -8.75
C LEU A 129 9.69 -15.50 -7.99
N SER A 130 9.64 -14.59 -7.03
CA SER A 130 10.68 -14.53 -6.01
C SER A 130 10.50 -15.65 -4.99
N ARG A 131 11.57 -16.03 -4.30
CA ARG A 131 11.54 -17.03 -3.22
C ARG A 131 12.15 -16.43 -1.95
N PRO A 132 11.54 -16.68 -0.80
CA PRO A 132 12.05 -16.20 0.48
C PRO A 132 13.45 -16.80 0.79
N PRO A 133 14.16 -16.27 1.80
CA PRO A 133 13.67 -15.31 2.78
C PRO A 133 13.88 -13.84 2.38
N VAL A 134 13.12 -12.96 3.02
CA VAL A 134 13.38 -11.52 3.08
C VAL A 134 13.33 -11.06 4.54
N ARG A 135 14.23 -10.18 4.93
CA ARG A 135 14.30 -9.60 6.27
C ARG A 135 14.26 -8.08 6.17
N ILE A 136 13.70 -7.42 7.17
CA ILE A 136 13.59 -5.96 7.20
C ILE A 136 13.92 -5.41 8.58
N SER A 137 14.64 -4.28 8.60
CA SER A 137 14.80 -3.41 9.76
C SER A 137 14.24 -2.03 9.42
N VAL A 138 13.34 -1.52 10.24
CA VAL A 138 12.86 -0.13 10.15
C VAL A 138 13.69 0.71 11.10
N SER A 139 14.28 1.78 10.59
CA SER A 139 15.13 2.68 11.38
C SER A 139 14.40 3.95 11.82
N GLU A 140 13.39 4.40 11.06
CA GLU A 140 12.70 5.66 11.33
C GLU A 140 11.26 5.65 10.82
N VAL A 141 10.37 6.32 11.57
CA VAL A 141 9.02 6.69 11.16
C VAL A 141 8.87 8.19 11.47
N SER A 142 8.82 9.04 10.46
CA SER A 142 8.76 10.49 10.62
C SER A 142 7.64 11.09 9.78
N ALA A 143 7.09 12.24 10.21
CA ALA A 143 6.17 12.98 9.39
C ALA A 143 6.86 13.42 8.09
N SER A 144 6.17 13.34 6.96
CA SER A 144 6.70 13.80 5.68
C SER A 144 6.89 15.32 5.68
N GLU A 145 7.89 15.82 4.96
CA GLU A 145 8.24 17.25 4.94
C GLU A 145 7.09 18.15 4.45
N ASP A 146 6.25 17.61 3.57
CA ASP A 146 5.06 18.31 3.04
C ASP A 146 3.85 18.29 4.00
N GLY A 147 3.97 17.60 5.13
CA GLY A 147 2.91 17.47 6.14
C GLY A 147 1.72 16.59 5.74
N ASN A 148 1.79 15.92 4.58
CA ASN A 148 0.67 15.16 4.02
C ASN A 148 0.72 13.65 4.32
N GLY A 149 1.67 13.21 5.14
CA GLY A 149 1.82 11.80 5.46
C GLY A 149 3.01 11.50 6.35
N TYR A 150 3.51 10.30 6.23
CA TYR A 150 4.70 9.81 6.95
C TYR A 150 5.68 9.16 5.99
N ALA A 151 6.96 9.31 6.29
CA ALA A 151 8.06 8.59 5.66
C ALA A 151 8.56 7.50 6.60
N ILE A 152 8.82 6.31 6.06
CA ILE A 152 9.39 5.17 6.77
C ILE A 152 10.72 4.82 6.11
N ALA A 153 11.81 4.98 6.85
CA ALA A 153 13.12 4.54 6.40
C ALA A 153 13.39 3.11 6.87
N ALA A 154 13.72 2.23 5.93
CA ALA A 154 13.96 0.83 6.21
C ALA A 154 15.12 0.26 5.37
N CYS A 155 15.62 -0.88 5.80
CA CYS A 155 16.58 -1.70 5.06
C CYS A 155 15.99 -3.07 4.81
N LEU A 156 15.90 -3.48 3.54
CA LEU A 156 15.53 -4.84 3.15
C LEU A 156 16.79 -5.67 2.92
N ASP A 157 16.91 -6.79 3.60
CA ASP A 157 17.90 -7.82 3.32
C ASP A 157 17.30 -8.86 2.37
N LYS A 158 17.76 -8.84 1.14
CA LYS A 158 17.41 -9.79 0.07
C LYS A 158 18.58 -10.68 -0.33
N THR A 159 19.65 -10.71 0.48
CA THR A 159 20.90 -11.41 0.12
C THR A 159 20.73 -12.92 -0.09
N GLN A 160 19.70 -13.51 0.51
CA GLN A 160 19.36 -14.93 0.38
C GLN A 160 18.12 -15.19 -0.50
N MET A 161 17.50 -14.13 -1.03
CA MET A 161 16.34 -14.27 -1.90
C MET A 161 16.77 -14.85 -3.24
N THR A 162 15.97 -15.77 -3.78
CA THR A 162 16.16 -16.32 -5.12
C THR A 162 14.97 -16.03 -6.01
N THR A 163 15.07 -16.33 -7.30
CA THR A 163 13.97 -16.27 -8.25
C THR A 163 13.87 -17.54 -9.04
N VAL A 164 12.65 -17.91 -9.40
CA VAL A 164 12.39 -19.06 -10.28
C VAL A 164 11.56 -18.60 -11.49
N ASP A 165 11.78 -19.26 -12.62
CA ASP A 165 10.96 -19.08 -13.81
C ASP A 165 9.58 -19.75 -13.68
N ALA A 166 8.73 -19.62 -14.72
CA ALA A 166 7.40 -20.24 -14.75
C ALA A 166 7.43 -21.78 -14.70
N GLN A 167 8.56 -22.40 -14.98
CA GLN A 167 8.78 -23.85 -14.91
C GLN A 167 9.34 -24.29 -13.55
N GLY A 168 9.68 -23.33 -12.68
CA GLY A 168 10.24 -23.59 -11.36
C GLY A 168 11.76 -23.73 -11.33
N ASN A 169 12.46 -23.47 -12.44
CA ASN A 169 13.92 -23.50 -12.48
C ASN A 169 14.50 -22.23 -11.86
N ASP A 170 15.62 -22.35 -11.16
CA ASP A 170 16.36 -21.20 -10.64
C ASP A 170 16.86 -20.32 -11.79
N ASN A 171 16.48 -19.06 -11.77
CA ASN A 171 16.94 -18.02 -12.68
C ASN A 171 17.40 -16.77 -11.91
N THR A 172 17.89 -16.97 -10.71
CA THR A 172 18.29 -15.88 -9.81
C THR A 172 19.37 -15.00 -10.43
N ASN A 173 19.06 -13.71 -10.54
CA ASN A 173 20.05 -12.71 -10.88
C ASN A 173 20.77 -12.26 -9.60
N PRO A 174 22.10 -12.48 -9.46
CA PRO A 174 22.83 -12.09 -8.25
C PRO A 174 22.72 -10.59 -7.89
N LYS A 175 22.40 -9.73 -8.86
CA LYS A 175 22.19 -8.28 -8.61
C LYS A 175 20.99 -7.95 -7.74
N ILE A 176 20.06 -8.89 -7.53
CA ILE A 176 18.93 -8.69 -6.61
C ILE A 176 19.27 -9.06 -5.17
N GLN A 177 20.36 -9.82 -4.96
CA GLN A 177 20.81 -10.32 -3.65
C GLN A 177 21.61 -9.26 -2.92
N ILE A 178 20.92 -8.24 -2.43
CA ILE A 178 21.50 -7.02 -1.87
C ILE A 178 20.79 -6.62 -0.57
N TYR A 179 21.43 -5.77 0.21
CA TYR A 179 20.75 -4.89 1.14
C TYR A 179 20.20 -3.70 0.37
N LYS A 180 18.88 -3.48 0.45
CA LYS A 180 18.17 -2.42 -0.27
C LYS A 180 17.64 -1.39 0.73
N PRO A 181 18.25 -0.18 0.82
CA PRO A 181 17.64 0.91 1.55
C PRO A 181 16.38 1.36 0.82
N ILE A 182 15.32 1.60 1.59
CA ILE A 182 14.05 2.12 1.07
C ILE A 182 13.54 3.26 1.94
N ILE A 183 12.80 4.17 1.31
CA ILE A 183 11.95 5.14 1.97
C ILE A 183 10.55 4.94 1.40
N ALA A 184 9.62 4.48 2.24
CA ALA A 184 8.22 4.32 1.87
C ALA A 184 7.44 5.53 2.38
N PHE A 185 6.59 6.11 1.53
CA PHE A 185 5.71 7.21 1.88
C PHE A 185 4.30 6.68 2.10
N MET A 186 3.76 6.97 3.29
CA MET A 186 2.43 6.56 3.72
C MET A 186 1.51 7.77 3.72
N THR A 187 0.36 7.66 3.06
CA THR A 187 -0.68 8.70 3.03
C THR A 187 -1.98 8.18 3.61
N GLN A 188 -2.71 9.06 4.30
CA GLN A 188 -4.02 8.71 4.83
C GLN A 188 -5.11 9.05 3.81
N GLY A 189 -5.93 8.07 3.46
CA GLY A 189 -7.09 8.29 2.61
C GLY A 189 -8.22 9.01 3.36
N THR A 190 -9.24 9.46 2.62
CA THR A 190 -10.43 10.09 3.20
C THR A 190 -11.26 9.15 4.09
N ASP A 191 -11.01 7.86 3.97
CA ASP A 191 -11.57 6.78 4.80
C ASP A 191 -10.78 6.56 6.11
N GLY A 192 -9.75 7.38 6.36
CA GLY A 192 -8.87 7.27 7.52
C GLY A 192 -7.83 6.15 7.43
N THR A 193 -7.78 5.39 6.34
CA THR A 193 -6.84 4.27 6.19
C THR A 193 -5.50 4.74 5.65
N TRP A 194 -4.42 4.32 6.28
CA TRP A 194 -3.05 4.53 5.79
C TRP A 194 -2.69 3.55 4.67
N ARG A 195 -2.12 4.08 3.58
CA ARG A 195 -1.67 3.31 2.42
C ARG A 195 -0.31 3.79 1.94
N ALA A 196 0.52 2.87 1.43
CA ALA A 196 1.75 3.24 0.76
C ALA A 196 1.44 3.92 -0.58
N SER A 197 2.01 5.11 -0.81
CA SER A 197 1.77 5.92 -2.01
C SER A 197 2.99 6.03 -2.93
N GLN A 198 4.18 5.89 -2.36
CA GLN A 198 5.46 5.93 -3.06
C GLN A 198 6.50 5.10 -2.32
N GLU A 199 7.46 4.54 -3.04
CA GLU A 199 8.65 3.89 -2.49
C GLU A 199 9.89 4.32 -3.28
N ASP A 200 10.84 4.92 -2.59
CA ASP A 200 12.13 5.29 -3.15
C ASP A 200 13.21 4.31 -2.67
N SER A 201 14.14 3.99 -3.53
CA SER A 201 15.27 3.11 -3.22
C SER A 201 16.57 3.88 -3.18
N GLY A 202 17.33 3.69 -2.12
CA GLY A 202 18.69 4.23 -1.99
C GLY A 202 19.74 3.39 -2.72
N THR A 203 21.00 3.78 -2.56
CA THR A 203 22.14 3.03 -3.11
C THR A 203 22.21 1.63 -2.48
N PRO A 204 22.27 0.56 -3.27
CA PRO A 204 22.39 -0.80 -2.75
C PRO A 204 23.57 -0.98 -1.78
N ASN A 205 23.39 -1.81 -0.76
CA ASN A 205 24.41 -2.20 0.23
C ASN A 205 24.96 -1.02 1.09
N THR A 206 24.20 0.07 1.23
CA THR A 206 24.53 1.18 2.14
C THR A 206 23.78 1.10 3.48
N CYS A 207 22.98 0.06 3.69
CA CYS A 207 22.31 -0.24 4.96
C CYS A 207 22.56 -1.70 5.36
N SER A 208 22.15 -2.07 6.56
CA SER A 208 22.24 -3.45 7.07
C SER A 208 21.00 -3.80 7.90
N VAL A 209 20.72 -5.09 8.01
CA VAL A 209 19.67 -5.66 8.85
C VAL A 209 20.34 -6.44 9.97
N ASN A 210 20.35 -5.86 11.18
CA ASN A 210 21.00 -6.43 12.39
C ASN A 210 19.97 -6.67 13.47
#